data_92a8a06ff8a2929c9d8a28e238e1797b
#
_entry.id   92a8a06ff8a2929c9d8a28e238e1797b
#
_cell.length_a   1.000
_cell.length_b   1.000
_cell.length_c   1.000
_cell.angle_alpha   90.00
_cell.angle_beta   90.00
_cell.angle_gamma   90.00
#
_symmetry.space_group_name_H-M   'P 1'
#
loop_
_entity.id
_entity.type
_entity.pdbx_description
1 polymer ?
#
loop_
_entity_poly.entity_id
_entity_poly.type
_entity_poly.pdbx_seq_one_letter_code
_entity_poly.pdbx_strand_id
1 'polypeptide(L)'
;MWSEKGGLVKMSEIIQVNGQRFFLRTWGEPKNPVLLLLHGFPEFSGAWEELAPLLSDQVYCVAPDQRGYGQSFRPSDLESYKIHHLVSDVVGILEHIGGSAIVLGHDWGASVAYALAMSHPTMVEKLIIMNGVHPLPFQRALVESPEQIAASQYIHWLRRAGSEQVLVENDFERLRAMFSHGMNMQWLSGEKWDAYRSAWGDVEGVKAMVNWYRATGLYVPKLDEPIEPMPHMEAGEMMIQMPHLLLWGAADTALLPQSYAGLEALAPQLKFASIPDTDHWLHHQKPEAVADIILNWI
;
A
#
# COMPACT_ATOMS: atom_id res chain seq x y z
N MET A 1 26.27 -8.14 -21.78
CA MET A 1 26.94 -9.32 -21.21
C MET A 1 26.07 -9.78 -20.05
N TRP A 2 25.28 -10.83 -20.23
CA TRP A 2 24.22 -11.29 -19.31
C TRP A 2 24.88 -12.07 -18.17
N SER A 3 24.63 -11.68 -16.94
CA SER A 3 25.10 -12.38 -15.74
C SER A 3 24.24 -13.63 -15.53
N GLU A 4 24.88 -14.81 -15.61
CA GLU A 4 24.31 -16.11 -15.23
C GLU A 4 24.17 -16.22 -13.69
N LYS A 5 23.17 -15.57 -13.15
CA LYS A 5 22.48 -16.00 -11.92
C LYS A 5 21.02 -15.99 -12.30
N GLY A 6 20.33 -17.13 -12.18
CA GLY A 6 19.01 -17.45 -12.69
C GLY A 6 18.11 -16.23 -12.80
N GLY A 7 18.13 -15.55 -13.92
CA GLY A 7 17.59 -14.22 -14.12
C GLY A 7 16.11 -14.33 -14.33
N LEU A 8 15.38 -14.06 -13.27
CA LEU A 8 13.94 -13.97 -13.27
C LEU A 8 13.49 -12.85 -14.17
N VAL A 9 12.73 -13.20 -15.18
CA VAL A 9 12.31 -12.29 -16.23
C VAL A 9 11.33 -11.30 -15.60
N LYS A 10 11.79 -10.07 -15.34
CA LYS A 10 10.91 -8.95 -15.11
C LYS A 10 10.15 -8.69 -16.40
N MET A 11 8.86 -8.86 -16.38
CA MET A 11 7.97 -8.53 -17.49
C MET A 11 7.04 -7.37 -17.09
N SER A 12 6.51 -6.70 -18.09
CA SER A 12 5.44 -5.72 -17.88
C SER A 12 4.40 -5.89 -18.98
N GLU A 13 3.15 -5.72 -18.59
CA GLU A 13 2.02 -5.81 -19.50
C GLU A 13 0.96 -4.76 -19.18
N ILE A 14 0.08 -4.54 -20.14
CA ILE A 14 -1.09 -3.70 -19.99
C ILE A 14 -2.31 -4.58 -20.17
N ILE A 15 -3.17 -4.60 -19.15
CA ILE A 15 -4.42 -5.35 -19.16
C ILE A 15 -5.63 -4.43 -19.17
N GLN A 16 -6.79 -4.99 -19.50
CA GLN A 16 -8.08 -4.31 -19.39
C GLN A 16 -8.89 -4.92 -18.24
N VAL A 17 -9.24 -4.10 -17.27
CA VAL A 17 -10.07 -4.48 -16.12
C VAL A 17 -11.22 -3.50 -16.04
N ASN A 18 -12.46 -3.99 -16.03
CA ASN A 18 -13.66 -3.16 -15.99
C ASN A 18 -13.71 -2.09 -17.10
N GLY A 19 -13.15 -2.40 -18.28
CA GLY A 19 -13.02 -1.45 -19.40
C GLY A 19 -11.95 -0.38 -19.21
N GLN A 20 -11.13 -0.49 -18.17
CA GLN A 20 -10.05 0.45 -17.87
C GLN A 20 -8.67 -0.20 -18.01
N ARG A 21 -7.69 0.59 -18.37
CA ARG A 21 -6.32 0.16 -18.59
C ARG A 21 -5.55 0.11 -17.28
N PHE A 22 -4.88 -1.03 -17.00
CA PHE A 22 -3.95 -1.20 -15.89
C PHE A 22 -2.59 -1.71 -16.38
N PHE A 23 -1.54 -1.15 -15.82
CA PHE A 23 -0.16 -1.58 -16.03
C PHE A 23 0.25 -2.52 -14.91
N LEU A 24 0.81 -3.68 -15.27
CA LEU A 24 1.33 -4.68 -14.34
C LEU A 24 2.83 -4.87 -14.56
N ARG A 25 3.57 -5.07 -13.47
CA ARG A 25 4.91 -5.65 -13.46
C ARG A 25 4.84 -7.06 -12.89
N THR A 26 5.63 -7.98 -13.45
CA THR A 26 5.66 -9.35 -12.97
C THR A 26 7.09 -9.87 -12.82
N TRP A 27 7.29 -10.78 -11.86
CA TRP A 27 8.53 -11.48 -11.60
C TRP A 27 8.24 -12.93 -11.27
N GLY A 28 9.09 -13.85 -11.73
CA GLY A 28 8.94 -15.28 -11.48
C GLY A 28 8.16 -16.00 -12.58
N GLU A 29 7.86 -17.25 -12.31
CA GLU A 29 7.22 -18.16 -13.26
C GLU A 29 5.70 -18.18 -13.04
N PRO A 30 4.87 -18.00 -14.09
CA PRO A 30 3.40 -17.99 -13.97
C PRO A 30 2.78 -19.26 -13.39
N LYS A 31 3.52 -20.37 -13.36
CA LYS A 31 3.08 -21.65 -12.76
C LYS A 31 3.16 -21.66 -11.24
N ASN A 32 3.91 -20.74 -10.63
CA ASN A 32 4.06 -20.64 -9.19
C ASN A 32 2.81 -20.00 -8.55
N PRO A 33 2.57 -20.19 -7.24
CA PRO A 33 1.49 -19.48 -6.54
C PRO A 33 1.60 -17.97 -6.73
N VAL A 34 0.47 -17.31 -6.97
CA VAL A 34 0.45 -15.87 -7.22
C VAL A 34 0.62 -15.09 -5.91
N LEU A 35 1.52 -14.10 -5.92
CA LEU A 35 1.64 -13.06 -4.91
C LEU A 35 1.31 -11.71 -5.53
N LEU A 36 0.14 -11.18 -5.21
CA LEU A 36 -0.28 -9.84 -5.63
C LEU A 36 0.29 -8.79 -4.69
N LEU A 37 0.99 -7.79 -5.23
CA LEU A 37 1.71 -6.76 -4.49
C LEU A 37 1.06 -5.39 -4.70
N LEU A 38 0.39 -4.87 -3.67
CA LEU A 38 -0.32 -3.58 -3.70
C LEU A 38 0.49 -2.51 -2.97
N HIS A 39 1.02 -1.55 -3.74
CA HIS A 39 1.83 -0.43 -3.23
C HIS A 39 0.97 0.63 -2.55
N GLY A 40 1.62 1.56 -1.82
CA GLY A 40 0.96 2.68 -1.17
C GLY A 40 1.23 4.04 -1.84
N PHE A 41 1.01 5.10 -1.08
CA PHE A 41 1.28 6.47 -1.46
C PHE A 41 2.70 6.89 -1.01
N PRO A 42 3.48 7.55 -1.83
CA PRO A 42 3.25 7.94 -3.24
C PRO A 42 3.99 7.01 -4.22
N GLU A 43 3.90 5.73 -4.03
CA GLU A 43 4.63 4.72 -4.77
C GLU A 43 3.94 4.31 -6.08
N PHE A 44 4.44 3.26 -6.71
CA PHE A 44 3.92 2.62 -7.93
C PHE A 44 4.44 1.18 -7.98
N SER A 45 4.09 0.41 -8.99
CA SER A 45 4.54 -1.00 -9.10
C SER A 45 6.06 -1.20 -9.05
N GLY A 46 6.83 -0.15 -9.34
CA GLY A 46 8.30 -0.15 -9.22
C GLY A 46 8.83 -0.20 -7.79
N ALA A 47 8.01 0.05 -6.78
CA ALA A 47 8.37 -0.09 -5.37
C ALA A 47 8.85 -1.51 -5.02
N TRP A 48 8.42 -2.50 -5.78
CA TRP A 48 8.70 -3.91 -5.54
C TRP A 48 9.96 -4.43 -6.23
N GLU A 49 10.71 -3.58 -6.95
CA GLU A 49 11.88 -4.00 -7.75
C GLU A 49 13.02 -4.62 -6.95
N GLU A 50 13.13 -4.34 -5.66
CA GLU A 50 14.12 -4.93 -4.76
C GLU A 50 13.60 -6.19 -4.07
N LEU A 51 12.33 -6.20 -3.68
CA LEU A 51 11.73 -7.31 -2.95
C LEU A 51 11.27 -8.46 -3.86
N ALA A 52 10.56 -8.15 -4.94
CA ALA A 52 9.93 -9.17 -5.78
C ALA A 52 10.93 -10.18 -6.40
N PRO A 53 12.13 -9.79 -6.86
CA PRO A 53 13.13 -10.75 -7.32
C PRO A 53 13.57 -11.76 -6.25
N LEU A 54 13.58 -11.37 -4.97
CA LEU A 54 13.96 -12.25 -3.85
C LEU A 54 12.89 -13.31 -3.54
N LEU A 55 11.64 -13.05 -3.93
CA LEU A 55 10.48 -13.93 -3.70
C LEU A 55 10.20 -14.85 -4.92
N SER A 56 10.63 -14.45 -6.10
CA SER A 56 10.17 -14.93 -7.40
C SER A 56 10.59 -16.36 -7.76
N ASP A 57 11.50 -16.97 -7.02
CA ASP A 57 11.80 -18.41 -7.14
C ASP A 57 10.64 -19.30 -6.61
N GLN A 58 9.87 -18.80 -5.64
CA GLN A 58 8.80 -19.57 -4.99
C GLN A 58 7.39 -19.08 -5.36
N VAL A 59 7.24 -17.81 -5.73
CA VAL A 59 5.95 -17.23 -6.08
C VAL A 59 6.02 -16.44 -7.40
N TYR A 60 4.90 -16.32 -8.07
CA TYR A 60 4.71 -15.42 -9.20
C TYR A 60 4.23 -14.06 -8.67
N CYS A 61 5.14 -13.10 -8.59
CA CYS A 61 4.85 -11.75 -8.13
C CYS A 61 4.16 -10.95 -9.23
N VAL A 62 3.00 -10.35 -8.91
CA VAL A 62 2.25 -9.45 -9.80
C VAL A 62 2.02 -8.13 -9.07
N ALA A 63 2.48 -7.03 -9.64
CA ALA A 63 2.38 -5.70 -9.05
C ALA A 63 1.71 -4.72 -10.03
N PRO A 64 0.45 -4.33 -9.80
CA PRO A 64 -0.18 -3.28 -10.57
C PRO A 64 0.34 -1.90 -10.19
N ASP A 65 0.43 -0.99 -11.18
CA ASP A 65 0.20 0.41 -10.87
C ASP A 65 -1.27 0.53 -10.52
N GLN A 66 -1.60 0.90 -9.28
CA GLN A 66 -2.99 1.01 -8.86
C GLN A 66 -3.69 2.22 -9.50
N ARG A 67 -5.01 2.31 -9.43
CA ARG A 67 -5.81 3.40 -9.98
C ARG A 67 -5.24 4.77 -9.58
N GLY A 68 -4.97 5.63 -10.56
CA GLY A 68 -4.42 6.95 -10.35
C GLY A 68 -2.89 7.02 -10.30
N TYR A 69 -2.20 5.88 -10.31
CA TYR A 69 -0.75 5.81 -10.24
C TYR A 69 -0.12 5.36 -11.56
N GLY A 70 1.11 5.78 -11.76
CA GLY A 70 1.98 5.33 -12.86
C GLY A 70 1.31 5.38 -14.23
N GLN A 71 1.25 4.23 -14.89
CA GLN A 71 0.70 4.09 -16.24
C GLN A 71 -0.74 3.57 -16.28
N SER A 72 -1.36 3.35 -15.12
CA SER A 72 -2.73 2.86 -15.01
C SER A 72 -3.79 3.96 -15.16
N PHE A 73 -5.05 3.54 -15.26
CA PHE A 73 -6.20 4.41 -15.38
C PHE A 73 -6.24 5.49 -14.30
N ARG A 74 -6.45 6.72 -14.73
CA ARG A 74 -6.42 7.93 -13.88
C ARG A 74 -7.70 8.73 -14.09
N PRO A 75 -8.78 8.44 -13.33
CA PRO A 75 -10.02 9.21 -13.41
C PRO A 75 -9.84 10.62 -12.86
N SER A 76 -10.60 11.57 -13.42
CA SER A 76 -10.56 12.96 -12.99
C SER A 76 -11.50 13.26 -11.81
N ASP A 77 -12.54 12.45 -11.62
CA ASP A 77 -13.55 12.63 -10.59
C ASP A 77 -13.13 11.97 -9.27
N LEU A 78 -13.53 12.56 -8.15
CA LEU A 78 -13.17 12.09 -6.82
C LEU A 78 -13.89 10.78 -6.45
N GLU A 79 -15.12 10.59 -6.88
CA GLU A 79 -15.96 9.42 -6.55
C GLU A 79 -15.29 8.12 -6.97
N SER A 80 -14.62 8.14 -8.13
CA SER A 80 -13.87 6.99 -8.66
C SER A 80 -12.72 6.50 -7.77
N TYR A 81 -12.33 7.25 -6.73
CA TYR A 81 -11.27 6.85 -5.79
C TYR A 81 -11.79 6.25 -4.48
N LYS A 82 -13.09 6.04 -4.35
CA LYS A 82 -13.66 5.34 -3.19
C LYS A 82 -13.21 3.89 -3.14
N ILE A 83 -13.08 3.36 -1.93
CA ILE A 83 -12.49 2.04 -1.66
C ILE A 83 -13.14 0.90 -2.47
N HIS A 84 -14.45 0.93 -2.69
CA HIS A 84 -15.13 -0.11 -3.45
C HIS A 84 -14.72 -0.15 -4.94
N HIS A 85 -14.34 0.98 -5.54
CA HIS A 85 -13.78 1.01 -6.88
C HIS A 85 -12.35 0.47 -6.91
N LEU A 86 -11.54 0.77 -5.90
CA LEU A 86 -10.17 0.26 -5.76
C LEU A 86 -10.19 -1.27 -5.58
N VAL A 87 -11.12 -1.78 -4.77
CA VAL A 87 -11.33 -3.22 -4.60
C VAL A 87 -11.81 -3.87 -5.90
N SER A 88 -12.75 -3.25 -6.62
CA SER A 88 -13.24 -3.75 -7.91
C SER A 88 -12.12 -3.88 -8.95
N ASP A 89 -11.14 -2.98 -8.95
CA ASP A 89 -9.97 -3.10 -9.82
C ASP A 89 -9.13 -4.33 -9.45
N VAL A 90 -8.88 -4.54 -8.15
CA VAL A 90 -8.09 -5.68 -7.68
C VAL A 90 -8.81 -6.99 -7.94
N VAL A 91 -10.14 -7.05 -7.78
CA VAL A 91 -10.96 -8.22 -8.15
C VAL A 91 -10.76 -8.55 -9.63
N GLY A 92 -10.89 -7.57 -10.52
CA GLY A 92 -10.69 -7.80 -11.95
C GLY A 92 -9.25 -8.17 -12.33
N ILE A 93 -8.24 -7.65 -11.61
CA ILE A 93 -6.84 -8.09 -11.77
C ILE A 93 -6.70 -9.55 -11.32
N LEU A 94 -7.27 -9.94 -10.17
CA LEU A 94 -7.24 -11.32 -9.68
C LEU A 94 -7.93 -12.27 -10.65
N GLU A 95 -9.09 -11.91 -11.20
CA GLU A 95 -9.79 -12.70 -12.23
C GLU A 95 -8.91 -12.92 -13.46
N HIS A 96 -8.12 -11.90 -13.87
CA HIS A 96 -7.20 -12.01 -14.99
C HIS A 96 -6.03 -12.97 -14.70
N ILE A 97 -5.53 -13.03 -13.47
CA ILE A 97 -4.31 -13.79 -13.10
C ILE A 97 -4.57 -15.14 -12.42
N GLY A 98 -5.84 -15.58 -12.32
CA GLY A 98 -6.17 -16.93 -11.82
C GLY A 98 -7.26 -17.01 -10.76
N GLY A 99 -7.84 -15.88 -10.33
CA GLY A 99 -9.03 -15.81 -9.45
C GLY A 99 -8.74 -15.67 -7.96
N SER A 100 -7.62 -16.21 -7.45
CA SER A 100 -7.19 -16.02 -6.06
C SER A 100 -5.68 -15.86 -5.95
N ALA A 101 -5.20 -15.28 -4.85
CA ALA A 101 -3.78 -15.07 -4.62
C ALA A 101 -3.44 -14.92 -3.13
N ILE A 102 -2.15 -15.04 -2.81
CA ILE A 102 -1.58 -14.40 -1.63
C ILE A 102 -1.55 -12.89 -1.92
N VAL A 103 -2.10 -12.07 -1.04
CA VAL A 103 -2.16 -10.62 -1.23
C VAL A 103 -1.27 -9.92 -0.23
N LEU A 104 -0.34 -9.11 -0.72
CA LEU A 104 0.51 -8.25 0.09
C LEU A 104 0.14 -6.79 -0.18
N GLY A 105 -0.15 -6.04 0.88
CA GLY A 105 -0.43 -4.61 0.82
C GLY A 105 0.52 -3.80 1.70
N HIS A 106 0.99 -2.68 1.19
CA HIS A 106 1.76 -1.68 1.91
C HIS A 106 1.02 -0.35 1.93
N ASP A 107 0.99 0.37 3.06
CA ASP A 107 0.37 1.69 3.22
C ASP A 107 -1.08 1.72 2.69
N TRP A 108 -1.43 2.55 1.70
CA TRP A 108 -2.75 2.54 1.05
C TRP A 108 -3.08 1.21 0.36
N GLY A 109 -2.08 0.51 -0.18
CA GLY A 109 -2.27 -0.84 -0.70
C GLY A 109 -2.74 -1.82 0.37
N ALA A 110 -2.35 -1.62 1.63
CA ALA A 110 -2.87 -2.38 2.76
C ALA A 110 -4.36 -2.09 3.01
N SER A 111 -4.79 -0.83 2.89
CA SER A 111 -6.21 -0.47 3.01
C SER A 111 -7.07 -1.19 1.96
N VAL A 112 -6.56 -1.29 0.71
CA VAL A 112 -7.23 -2.04 -0.36
C VAL A 112 -7.21 -3.54 -0.08
N ALA A 113 -6.06 -4.09 0.36
CA ALA A 113 -5.92 -5.51 0.69
C ALA A 113 -6.86 -5.94 1.84
N TYR A 114 -6.99 -5.14 2.90
CA TYR A 114 -7.96 -5.37 3.96
C TYR A 114 -9.40 -5.32 3.46
N ALA A 115 -9.75 -4.29 2.67
CA ALA A 115 -11.10 -4.16 2.11
C ALA A 115 -11.44 -5.33 1.19
N LEU A 116 -10.50 -5.80 0.37
CA LEU A 116 -10.64 -7.01 -0.44
C LEU A 116 -10.85 -8.26 0.44
N ALA A 117 -10.01 -8.45 1.47
CA ALA A 117 -10.07 -9.60 2.37
C ALA A 117 -11.41 -9.69 3.11
N MET A 118 -11.99 -8.54 3.49
CA MET A 118 -13.30 -8.47 4.14
C MET A 118 -14.46 -8.73 3.17
N SER A 119 -14.40 -8.15 1.96
CA SER A 119 -15.52 -8.21 1.00
C SER A 119 -15.47 -9.42 0.05
N HIS A 120 -14.28 -9.96 -0.25
CA HIS A 120 -14.05 -11.07 -1.16
C HIS A 120 -13.08 -12.10 -0.55
N PRO A 121 -13.38 -12.67 0.63
CA PRO A 121 -12.44 -13.51 1.39
C PRO A 121 -11.97 -14.75 0.62
N THR A 122 -12.75 -15.26 -0.33
CA THR A 122 -12.40 -16.43 -1.16
C THR A 122 -11.33 -16.12 -2.22
N MET A 123 -11.07 -14.86 -2.50
CA MET A 123 -10.02 -14.44 -3.45
C MET A 123 -8.67 -14.19 -2.76
N VAL A 124 -8.63 -14.22 -1.43
CA VAL A 124 -7.41 -13.98 -0.63
C VAL A 124 -7.03 -15.26 0.10
N GLU A 125 -6.03 -15.96 -0.40
CA GLU A 125 -5.54 -17.22 0.19
C GLU A 125 -4.81 -16.97 1.50
N LYS A 126 -3.95 -15.96 1.52
CA LYS A 126 -3.22 -15.44 2.69
C LYS A 126 -3.10 -13.93 2.55
N LEU A 127 -3.14 -13.21 3.66
CA LEU A 127 -3.00 -11.77 3.70
C LEU A 127 -1.67 -11.37 4.36
N ILE A 128 -0.87 -10.57 3.67
CA ILE A 128 0.36 -9.97 4.20
C ILE A 128 0.18 -8.46 4.20
N ILE A 129 0.38 -7.83 5.33
CA ILE A 129 0.35 -6.37 5.46
C ILE A 129 1.70 -5.88 5.95
N MET A 130 2.25 -4.91 5.25
CA MET A 130 3.48 -4.20 5.64
C MET A 130 3.16 -2.74 5.94
N ASN A 131 3.49 -2.27 7.14
CA ASN A 131 3.24 -0.90 7.60
C ASN A 131 1.95 -0.31 7.01
N GLY A 132 0.86 -0.96 7.31
CA GLY A 132 -0.49 -0.63 6.86
C GLY A 132 -1.52 -0.99 7.91
N VAL A 133 -2.71 -0.43 7.82
CA VAL A 133 -3.64 -0.46 8.94
C VAL A 133 -5.00 -1.04 8.55
N HIS A 134 -5.54 -1.85 9.45
CA HIS A 134 -6.93 -2.25 9.41
C HIS A 134 -7.82 -1.05 9.81
N PRO A 135 -8.94 -0.78 9.10
CA PRO A 135 -9.71 0.45 9.30
C PRO A 135 -10.23 0.62 10.74
N LEU A 136 -10.65 -0.42 11.43
CA LEU A 136 -11.23 -0.31 12.77
C LEU A 136 -10.19 0.04 13.86
N PRO A 137 -9.08 -0.70 14.05
CA PRO A 137 -8.01 -0.29 14.97
C PRO A 137 -7.45 1.10 14.66
N PHE A 138 -7.26 1.42 13.38
CA PHE A 138 -6.72 2.72 13.00
C PHE A 138 -7.69 3.87 13.32
N GLN A 139 -8.98 3.72 12.99
CA GLN A 139 -9.98 4.74 13.33
C GLN A 139 -10.09 4.94 14.85
N ARG A 140 -9.96 3.86 15.64
CA ARG A 140 -9.90 3.94 17.10
C ARG A 140 -8.65 4.71 17.55
N ALA A 141 -7.49 4.39 17.01
CA ALA A 141 -6.25 5.10 17.36
C ALA A 141 -6.33 6.61 17.02
N LEU A 142 -7.01 6.96 15.93
CA LEU A 142 -7.25 8.36 15.54
C LEU A 142 -8.18 9.14 16.46
N VAL A 143 -8.91 8.49 17.36
CA VAL A 143 -9.76 9.20 18.34
C VAL A 143 -9.29 9.03 19.79
N GLU A 144 -8.48 8.01 20.06
CA GLU A 144 -8.05 7.66 21.42
C GLU A 144 -6.58 7.95 21.72
N SER A 145 -5.69 7.99 20.68
CA SER A 145 -4.24 8.21 20.86
C SER A 145 -3.83 9.61 20.41
N PRO A 146 -3.46 10.50 21.33
CA PRO A 146 -2.92 11.82 21.00
C PRO A 146 -1.72 11.76 20.05
N GLU A 147 -0.85 10.77 20.21
CA GLU A 147 0.34 10.58 19.37
C GLU A 147 -0.05 10.22 17.94
N GLN A 148 -1.01 9.28 17.75
CA GLN A 148 -1.48 8.92 16.40
C GLN A 148 -2.27 10.06 15.76
N ILE A 149 -3.07 10.79 16.52
CA ILE A 149 -3.77 11.98 16.03
C ILE A 149 -2.73 12.99 15.50
N ALA A 150 -1.68 13.27 16.27
CA ALA A 150 -0.60 14.19 15.87
C ALA A 150 0.14 13.69 14.61
N ALA A 151 0.51 12.41 14.56
CA ALA A 151 1.18 11.79 13.42
C ALA A 151 0.33 11.82 12.13
N SER A 152 -1.00 11.89 12.25
CA SER A 152 -1.94 11.85 11.12
C SER A 152 -2.39 13.22 10.60
N GLN A 153 -1.89 14.34 11.16
CA GLN A 153 -2.31 15.70 10.75
C GLN A 153 -1.98 16.03 9.29
N TYR A 154 -0.98 15.38 8.70
CA TYR A 154 -0.64 15.54 7.29
C TYR A 154 -1.80 15.20 6.36
N ILE A 155 -2.73 14.32 6.78
CA ILE A 155 -3.92 13.94 6.01
C ILE A 155 -4.83 15.17 5.76
N HIS A 156 -4.99 16.05 6.73
CA HIS A 156 -5.73 17.30 6.55
C HIS A 156 -5.09 18.19 5.50
N TRP A 157 -3.75 18.25 5.50
CA TRP A 157 -3.03 19.05 4.53
C TRP A 157 -3.20 18.48 3.11
N LEU A 158 -3.07 17.17 2.93
CA LEU A 158 -3.28 16.50 1.65
C LEU A 158 -4.71 16.70 1.11
N ARG A 159 -5.71 16.69 1.99
CA ARG A 159 -7.11 16.88 1.61
C ARG A 159 -7.45 18.29 1.12
N ARG A 160 -6.60 19.28 1.36
CA ARG A 160 -6.84 20.67 0.92
C ARG A 160 -6.86 20.75 -0.61
N ALA A 161 -7.75 21.58 -1.15
CA ALA A 161 -7.70 21.93 -2.56
C ALA A 161 -6.36 22.64 -2.86
N GLY A 162 -5.70 22.21 -3.93
CA GLY A 162 -4.43 22.80 -4.33
C GLY A 162 -3.19 22.20 -3.65
N SER A 163 -3.34 21.19 -2.79
CA SER A 163 -2.16 20.53 -2.21
C SER A 163 -1.29 19.87 -3.28
N GLU A 164 -1.88 19.34 -4.35
CA GLU A 164 -1.17 18.77 -5.48
C GLU A 164 -0.26 19.76 -6.20
N GLN A 165 -0.65 21.03 -6.31
CA GLN A 165 0.18 22.07 -6.93
C GLN A 165 1.44 22.34 -6.12
N VAL A 166 1.31 22.34 -4.79
CA VAL A 166 2.46 22.52 -3.88
C VAL A 166 3.39 21.30 -3.91
N LEU A 167 2.83 20.08 -3.99
CA LEU A 167 3.61 18.86 -3.99
C LEU A 167 4.54 18.70 -5.20
N VAL A 168 4.16 19.27 -6.36
CA VAL A 168 5.00 19.22 -7.57
C VAL A 168 6.08 20.31 -7.62
N GLU A 169 6.06 21.26 -6.67
CA GLU A 169 7.06 22.33 -6.63
C GLU A 169 8.49 21.78 -6.54
N ASN A 170 9.42 22.51 -7.16
CA ASN A 170 10.85 22.18 -7.17
C ASN A 170 11.11 20.74 -7.64
N ASP A 171 10.46 20.32 -8.72
CA ASP A 171 10.62 18.98 -9.29
C ASP A 171 10.30 17.87 -8.29
N PHE A 172 9.14 17.96 -7.62
CA PHE A 172 8.62 17.05 -6.60
C PHE A 172 9.38 17.00 -5.27
N GLU A 173 10.32 17.91 -5.01
CA GLU A 173 11.02 17.95 -3.72
C GLU A 173 10.07 18.18 -2.54
N ARG A 174 8.94 18.88 -2.74
CA ARG A 174 7.90 19.04 -1.71
C ARG A 174 7.21 17.72 -1.38
N LEU A 175 6.88 16.92 -2.41
CA LEU A 175 6.32 15.59 -2.22
C LEU A 175 7.30 14.69 -1.47
N ARG A 176 8.57 14.67 -1.93
CA ARG A 176 9.64 13.91 -1.27
C ARG A 176 9.79 14.31 0.20
N ALA A 177 9.87 15.59 0.49
CA ALA A 177 10.02 16.09 1.86
C ALA A 177 8.84 15.70 2.77
N MET A 178 7.62 15.67 2.22
CA MET A 178 6.43 15.31 2.97
C MET A 178 6.45 13.85 3.42
N PHE A 179 6.68 12.90 2.51
CA PHE A 179 6.64 11.47 2.87
C PHE A 179 7.96 10.95 3.49
N SER A 180 8.99 11.79 3.56
CA SER A 180 10.25 11.49 4.24
C SER A 180 10.31 11.96 5.68
N HIS A 181 9.27 12.61 6.20
CA HIS A 181 9.30 13.25 7.51
C HIS A 181 9.60 12.26 8.64
N GLY A 182 10.79 12.37 9.22
CA GLY A 182 11.26 11.49 10.30
C GLY A 182 11.70 10.09 9.86
N MET A 183 11.77 9.81 8.55
CA MET A 183 12.09 8.50 7.98
C MET A 183 13.40 8.52 7.18
N ASN A 184 14.02 7.36 7.04
CA ASN A 184 15.26 7.23 6.27
C ASN A 184 14.96 7.01 4.77
N MET A 185 15.25 8.02 3.97
CA MET A 185 15.02 8.03 2.51
C MET A 185 16.28 7.85 1.67
N GLN A 186 17.36 7.29 2.22
CA GLN A 186 18.60 7.07 1.48
C GLN A 186 18.43 6.14 0.28
N TRP A 187 17.45 5.24 0.36
CA TRP A 187 17.06 4.34 -0.71
C TRP A 187 16.48 5.07 -1.94
N LEU A 188 15.87 6.24 -1.76
CA LEU A 188 15.26 7.05 -2.83
C LEU A 188 16.26 8.05 -3.41
N SER A 189 17.17 7.56 -4.25
CA SER A 189 18.21 8.35 -4.89
C SER A 189 18.57 7.83 -6.28
N GLY A 190 19.30 8.62 -7.06
CA GLY A 190 19.76 8.22 -8.40
C GLY A 190 18.63 7.79 -9.33
N GLU A 191 18.81 6.69 -10.02
CA GLU A 191 17.83 6.16 -11.00
C GLU A 191 16.47 5.86 -10.37
N LYS A 192 16.44 5.45 -9.08
CA LYS A 192 15.18 5.21 -8.38
C LYS A 192 14.40 6.53 -8.19
N TRP A 193 15.08 7.61 -7.81
CA TRP A 193 14.45 8.94 -7.74
C TRP A 193 13.86 9.35 -9.09
N ASP A 194 14.60 9.15 -10.18
CA ASP A 194 14.14 9.47 -11.54
C ASP A 194 12.91 8.62 -11.94
N ALA A 195 12.89 7.34 -11.55
CA ALA A 195 11.76 6.45 -11.79
C ALA A 195 10.50 6.90 -11.04
N TYR A 196 10.63 7.32 -9.77
CA TYR A 196 9.50 7.84 -8.99
C TYR A 196 8.94 9.13 -9.58
N ARG A 197 9.80 10.11 -9.94
CA ARG A 197 9.36 11.34 -10.61
C ARG A 197 8.64 11.06 -11.92
N SER A 198 9.16 10.12 -12.71
CA SER A 198 8.52 9.71 -13.95
C SER A 198 7.14 9.07 -13.72
N ALA A 199 6.99 8.26 -12.67
CA ALA A 199 5.71 7.62 -12.31
C ALA A 199 4.68 8.63 -11.78
N TRP A 200 5.11 9.64 -11.03
CA TRP A 200 4.24 10.74 -10.57
C TRP A 200 3.76 11.62 -11.72
N GLY A 201 4.61 11.84 -12.73
CA GLY A 201 4.31 12.50 -13.99
C GLY A 201 4.20 14.02 -13.84
N ASP A 202 3.03 14.51 -13.45
CA ASP A 202 2.69 15.93 -13.36
C ASP A 202 1.70 16.23 -12.21
N VAL A 203 1.18 17.43 -12.16
CA VAL A 203 0.20 17.85 -11.15
C VAL A 203 -1.08 17.01 -11.18
N GLU A 204 -1.54 16.55 -12.34
CA GLU A 204 -2.72 15.68 -12.44
C GLU A 204 -2.42 14.27 -11.93
N GLY A 205 -1.18 13.79 -12.08
CA GLY A 205 -0.71 12.56 -11.47
C GLY A 205 -0.70 12.64 -9.94
N VAL A 206 -0.12 13.70 -9.39
CA VAL A 206 -0.12 13.92 -7.94
C VAL A 206 -1.54 14.11 -7.39
N LYS A 207 -2.41 14.82 -8.11
CA LYS A 207 -3.82 14.99 -7.76
C LYS A 207 -4.54 13.63 -7.67
N ALA A 208 -4.31 12.74 -8.62
CA ALA A 208 -4.89 11.40 -8.63
C ALA A 208 -4.46 10.59 -7.40
N MET A 209 -3.17 10.65 -7.03
CA MET A 209 -2.65 10.01 -5.81
C MET A 209 -3.29 10.62 -4.55
N VAL A 210 -3.37 11.95 -4.46
CA VAL A 210 -3.97 12.67 -3.32
C VAL A 210 -5.47 12.40 -3.19
N ASN A 211 -6.15 12.10 -4.29
CA ASN A 211 -7.58 11.77 -4.26
C ASN A 211 -7.90 10.53 -3.43
N TRP A 212 -6.97 9.62 -3.19
CA TRP A 212 -7.13 8.51 -2.25
C TRP A 212 -7.42 9.01 -0.82
N TYR A 213 -6.72 10.06 -0.40
CA TYR A 213 -6.95 10.72 0.90
C TYR A 213 -8.26 11.52 0.93
N ARG A 214 -8.63 12.15 -0.19
CA ARG A 214 -9.85 12.96 -0.28
C ARG A 214 -11.11 12.12 -0.36
N ALA A 215 -11.05 10.93 -1.00
CA ALA A 215 -12.19 10.04 -1.19
C ALA A 215 -12.47 9.13 0.01
N THR A 216 -11.51 8.98 0.93
CA THR A 216 -11.71 8.14 2.12
C THR A 216 -12.63 8.80 3.13
N GLY A 217 -13.49 7.99 3.77
CA GLY A 217 -14.32 8.37 4.90
C GLY A 217 -13.60 8.40 6.25
N LEU A 218 -12.27 8.26 6.27
CA LEU A 218 -11.47 8.26 7.49
C LEU A 218 -11.66 9.58 8.25
N TYR A 219 -12.14 9.50 9.48
CA TYR A 219 -12.23 10.63 10.38
C TYR A 219 -10.87 10.87 11.06
N VAL A 220 -10.32 12.04 10.86
CA VAL A 220 -9.08 12.48 11.51
C VAL A 220 -9.42 13.71 12.34
N PRO A 221 -9.34 13.68 13.67
CA PRO A 221 -9.55 14.85 14.50
C PRO A 221 -8.51 15.94 14.22
N LYS A 222 -8.86 17.19 14.32
CA LYS A 222 -7.90 18.29 14.36
C LYS A 222 -7.43 18.52 15.79
N LEU A 223 -6.17 18.94 15.94
CA LEU A 223 -5.56 19.13 17.27
C LEU A 223 -6.27 20.20 18.13
N ASP A 224 -6.85 21.21 17.49
CA ASP A 224 -7.45 22.36 18.17
C ASP A 224 -8.98 22.28 18.26
N GLU A 225 -9.59 21.15 17.90
CA GLU A 225 -11.03 20.95 17.89
C GLU A 225 -11.43 19.80 18.83
N PRO A 226 -12.64 19.80 19.42
CA PRO A 226 -13.14 18.64 20.16
C PRO A 226 -13.16 17.39 19.27
N ILE A 227 -12.76 16.26 19.85
CA ILE A 227 -12.81 14.98 19.15
C ILE A 227 -14.26 14.49 19.09
N GLU A 228 -14.78 14.33 17.88
CA GLU A 228 -16.09 13.73 17.66
C GLU A 228 -16.07 12.22 17.99
N PRO A 229 -17.21 11.63 18.35
CA PRO A 229 -17.30 10.19 18.54
C PRO A 229 -16.80 9.41 17.31
N MET A 230 -16.14 8.27 17.54
CA MET A 230 -15.71 7.39 16.46
C MET A 230 -16.91 7.02 15.57
N PRO A 231 -16.77 7.08 14.24
CA PRO A 231 -17.79 6.58 13.32
C PRO A 231 -18.18 5.14 13.68
N HIS A 232 -19.46 4.82 13.53
CA HIS A 232 -19.94 3.46 13.80
C HIS A 232 -19.33 2.48 12.78
N MET A 233 -18.71 1.42 13.29
CA MET A 233 -18.05 0.38 12.50
C MET A 233 -18.36 -0.99 13.12
N GLU A 234 -19.00 -1.87 12.35
CA GLU A 234 -19.39 -3.20 12.80
C GLU A 234 -18.21 -4.17 12.76
N ALA A 235 -17.64 -4.49 13.91
CA ALA A 235 -16.47 -5.38 14.02
C ALA A 235 -16.71 -6.76 13.39
N GLY A 236 -17.93 -7.29 13.45
CA GLY A 236 -18.29 -8.57 12.85
C GLY A 236 -18.17 -8.62 11.33
N GLU A 237 -18.37 -7.48 10.65
CA GLU A 237 -18.22 -7.34 9.21
C GLU A 237 -16.76 -7.10 8.79
N MET A 238 -15.87 -6.85 9.75
CA MET A 238 -14.47 -6.48 9.52
C MET A 238 -13.48 -7.59 9.89
N MET A 239 -13.96 -8.82 10.06
CA MET A 239 -13.11 -9.96 10.42
C MET A 239 -12.22 -10.40 9.26
N ILE A 240 -10.96 -10.64 9.55
CA ILE A 240 -9.98 -11.25 8.64
C ILE A 240 -9.94 -12.74 8.89
N GLN A 241 -10.49 -13.53 7.98
CA GLN A 241 -10.72 -14.97 8.18
C GLN A 241 -9.56 -15.86 7.73
N MET A 242 -8.71 -15.36 6.79
CA MET A 242 -7.57 -16.09 6.24
C MET A 242 -6.33 -15.93 7.12
N PRO A 243 -5.30 -16.78 6.93
CA PRO A 243 -3.99 -16.57 7.53
C PRO A 243 -3.48 -15.16 7.24
N HIS A 244 -3.04 -14.45 8.29
CA HIS A 244 -2.64 -13.06 8.20
C HIS A 244 -1.25 -12.84 8.83
N LEU A 245 -0.34 -12.25 8.06
CA LEU A 245 0.96 -11.75 8.53
C LEU A 245 0.94 -10.23 8.56
N LEU A 246 1.12 -9.64 9.74
CA LEU A 246 1.42 -8.21 9.89
C LEU A 246 2.92 -8.06 10.08
N LEU A 247 3.60 -7.46 9.11
CA LEU A 247 5.02 -7.16 9.11
C LEU A 247 5.24 -5.67 9.32
N TRP A 248 6.07 -5.30 10.28
CA TRP A 248 6.16 -3.93 10.75
C TRP A 248 7.60 -3.43 10.86
N GLY A 249 7.90 -2.31 10.21
CA GLY A 249 9.10 -1.53 10.46
C GLY A 249 8.91 -0.73 11.76
N ALA A 250 9.74 -1.04 12.77
CA ALA A 250 9.50 -0.61 14.15
C ALA A 250 9.67 0.92 14.37
N ALA A 251 10.36 1.60 13.47
CA ALA A 251 10.63 3.04 13.54
C ALA A 251 9.65 3.89 12.69
N ASP A 252 8.50 3.35 12.29
CA ASP A 252 7.48 4.10 11.57
C ASP A 252 6.98 5.29 12.40
N THR A 253 7.05 6.49 11.82
CA THR A 253 6.61 7.74 12.45
C THR A 253 5.24 8.21 12.00
N ALA A 254 4.67 7.60 10.95
CA ALA A 254 3.33 7.90 10.44
C ALA A 254 2.27 6.98 11.04
N LEU A 255 2.56 5.68 11.10
CA LEU A 255 1.70 4.67 11.65
C LEU A 255 2.33 4.10 12.93
N LEU A 256 1.82 4.52 14.06
CA LEU A 256 2.36 4.13 15.37
C LEU A 256 1.76 2.78 15.83
N PRO A 257 2.34 2.10 16.83
CA PRO A 257 1.83 0.82 17.32
C PRO A 257 0.35 0.83 17.73
N GLN A 258 -0.17 1.98 18.16
CA GLN A 258 -1.59 2.15 18.47
C GLN A 258 -2.51 1.93 17.27
N SER A 259 -2.01 2.12 16.05
CA SER A 259 -2.77 1.98 14.81
C SER A 259 -3.18 0.53 14.48
N TYR A 260 -2.50 -0.46 15.06
CA TYR A 260 -2.84 -1.87 14.92
C TYR A 260 -3.23 -2.56 16.26
N ALA A 261 -3.28 -1.82 17.36
CA ALA A 261 -3.64 -2.36 18.66
C ALA A 261 -5.04 -2.99 18.64
N GLY A 262 -5.16 -4.22 19.11
CA GLY A 262 -6.41 -5.00 19.14
C GLY A 262 -6.75 -5.68 17.80
N LEU A 263 -5.84 -5.68 16.81
CA LEU A 263 -6.07 -6.37 15.54
C LEU A 263 -6.23 -7.88 15.70
N GLU A 264 -5.63 -8.48 16.73
CA GLU A 264 -5.74 -9.91 17.05
C GLU A 264 -7.19 -10.35 17.32
N ALA A 265 -8.05 -9.45 17.80
CA ALA A 265 -9.46 -9.73 17.98
C ALA A 265 -10.25 -9.80 16.65
N LEU A 266 -9.73 -9.18 15.60
CA LEU A 266 -10.33 -9.13 14.27
C LEU A 266 -9.69 -10.13 13.30
N ALA A 267 -8.52 -10.65 13.62
CA ALA A 267 -7.74 -11.58 12.81
C ALA A 267 -7.25 -12.75 13.64
N PRO A 268 -8.09 -13.79 13.86
CA PRO A 268 -7.75 -14.93 14.76
C PRO A 268 -6.51 -15.72 14.30
N GLN A 269 -6.12 -15.63 13.03
CA GLN A 269 -4.94 -16.28 12.47
C GLN A 269 -3.76 -15.32 12.26
N LEU A 270 -3.74 -14.21 13.02
CA LEU A 270 -2.69 -13.20 12.93
C LEU A 270 -1.34 -13.74 13.40
N LYS A 271 -0.32 -13.50 12.58
CA LYS A 271 1.09 -13.56 12.96
C LYS A 271 1.66 -12.15 12.88
N PHE A 272 2.43 -11.76 13.86
CA PHE A 272 3.11 -10.47 13.88
C PHE A 272 4.62 -10.66 13.79
N ALA A 273 5.28 -9.91 12.92
CA ALA A 273 6.72 -9.82 12.83
C ALA A 273 7.15 -8.36 12.73
N SER A 274 8.19 -7.99 13.47
CA SER A 274 8.75 -6.63 13.40
C SER A 274 10.20 -6.69 12.98
N ILE A 275 10.59 -5.74 12.14
CA ILE A 275 11.99 -5.55 11.72
C ILE A 275 12.53 -4.32 12.45
N PRO A 276 13.47 -4.51 13.40
CA PRO A 276 14.15 -3.39 14.05
C PRO A 276 14.91 -2.52 13.04
N ASP A 277 15.09 -1.24 13.39
CA ASP A 277 15.86 -0.29 12.58
C ASP A 277 15.35 -0.10 11.13
N THR A 278 14.07 -0.38 10.89
CA THR A 278 13.35 0.00 9.68
C THR A 278 12.14 0.82 10.05
N ASP A 279 11.77 1.74 9.16
CA ASP A 279 10.58 2.57 9.29
C ASP A 279 9.47 2.12 8.32
N HIS A 280 8.62 3.04 7.90
CA HIS A 280 7.53 2.79 6.95
C HIS A 280 7.98 2.11 5.66
N TRP A 281 9.23 2.34 5.23
CA TRP A 281 9.80 1.90 3.96
C TRP A 281 10.65 0.62 4.09
N LEU A 282 10.22 -0.32 4.94
CA LEU A 282 10.99 -1.53 5.28
C LEU A 282 11.40 -2.38 4.06
N HIS A 283 10.57 -2.44 3.03
CA HIS A 283 10.82 -3.20 1.80
C HIS A 283 11.90 -2.58 0.90
N HIS A 284 12.21 -1.29 1.11
CA HIS A 284 13.35 -0.62 0.48
C HIS A 284 14.59 -0.66 1.36
N GLN A 285 14.42 -0.63 2.68
CA GLN A 285 15.53 -0.54 3.62
C GLN A 285 16.17 -1.90 3.91
N LYS A 286 15.36 -2.97 4.00
CA LYS A 286 15.81 -4.34 4.29
C LYS A 286 15.03 -5.38 3.48
N PRO A 287 15.08 -5.34 2.15
CA PRO A 287 14.31 -6.25 1.30
C PRO A 287 14.60 -7.73 1.55
N GLU A 288 15.86 -8.09 1.87
CA GLU A 288 16.24 -9.46 2.17
C GLU A 288 15.57 -9.97 3.46
N ALA A 289 15.56 -9.17 4.53
CA ALA A 289 14.91 -9.54 5.79
C ALA A 289 13.39 -9.65 5.63
N VAL A 290 12.79 -8.77 4.82
CA VAL A 290 11.37 -8.84 4.46
C VAL A 290 11.09 -10.12 3.68
N ALA A 291 11.91 -10.44 2.67
CA ALA A 291 11.77 -11.65 1.86
C ALA A 291 11.88 -12.91 2.72
N ASP A 292 12.89 -13.01 3.59
CA ASP A 292 13.09 -14.15 4.48
C ASP A 292 11.86 -14.40 5.36
N ILE A 293 11.28 -13.35 5.95
CA ILE A 293 10.07 -13.49 6.78
C ILE A 293 8.88 -13.97 5.95
N ILE A 294 8.68 -13.40 4.76
CA ILE A 294 7.59 -13.79 3.86
C ILE A 294 7.74 -15.24 3.43
N LEU A 295 8.93 -15.63 2.91
CA LEU A 295 9.18 -16.98 2.40
C LEU A 295 9.06 -18.06 3.48
N ASN A 296 9.42 -17.76 4.72
CA ASN A 296 9.23 -18.69 5.85
C ASN A 296 7.76 -18.80 6.30
N TRP A 297 6.91 -17.87 5.90
CA TRP A 297 5.51 -17.85 6.32
C TRP A 297 4.55 -18.37 5.23
N ILE A 298 4.86 -18.19 3.95
CA ILE A 298 4.01 -18.68 2.85
C ILE A 298 4.22 -20.17 2.61
#